data_7db8f89f06d4972083a3e7466166e8f0
#
_entry.id   7db8f89f06d4972083a3e7466166e8f0
#
_cell.length_a   1.000
_cell.length_b   1.000
_cell.length_c   1.000
_cell.angle_alpha   90.00
_cell.angle_beta   90.00
_cell.angle_gamma   90.00
#
_symmetry.space_group_name_H-M   'P 1'
#
loop_
_entity.id
_entity.type
_entity.pdbx_description
1 polymer ?
#
loop_
_entity_poly.entity_id
_entity_poly.type
_entity_poly.pdbx_seq_one_letter_code
_entity_poly.pdbx_strand_id
1 'polypeptide(L)'
;MKALQLQEYKKLELVELPMPVCGPEDLLVQVQACGICGSDIHGFDGSSGRRIPPLVMGHEAAGIVVEVGVSVVGFREGDRVTFDSTVSCGRCAYCRAGTINLCENRQVLGVSCNEFRRQGAFAQFVTVPQNIVYKIPDSLSFEHAAMIEAVSIAIHATNRTPRHIGGSVAVVGAGMIGLLCIQTLRLAGFAKVIAIDLEDSKLKIATQLGATHTVNARSEDAVAVVMAITNGRGVDASMEVVGAKAPVQTCFQIVRRGGSVTLVGNLTPSVDLPLQTVVTRELSIYGSCASNGEIPQCIELLASGAIQVAPLITATAKLDETAQWFDRLYAGEKGAMKVIVKPNAV
;
A
#
# COMPACT_ATOMS: atom_id res chain seq x y z
N MET A 1 -17.32 21.45 6.06
CA MET A 1 -15.90 21.18 5.80
C MET A 1 -15.66 21.00 4.30
N LYS A 2 -14.47 21.35 3.82
CA LYS A 2 -14.08 21.08 2.44
C LYS A 2 -13.67 19.61 2.27
N ALA A 3 -14.07 18.99 1.16
CA ALA A 3 -13.70 17.65 0.78
C ALA A 3 -13.57 17.53 -0.74
N LEU A 4 -12.68 16.66 -1.22
CA LEU A 4 -12.60 16.31 -2.63
C LEU A 4 -13.42 15.05 -2.86
N GLN A 5 -14.51 15.17 -3.58
CA GLN A 5 -15.47 14.10 -3.81
C GLN A 5 -15.45 13.64 -5.27
N LEU A 6 -15.38 12.34 -5.48
CA LEU A 6 -15.67 11.72 -6.76
C LEU A 6 -17.19 11.80 -6.98
N GLN A 7 -17.65 12.76 -7.79
CA GLN A 7 -19.05 12.99 -8.08
C GLN A 7 -19.58 12.00 -9.12
N GLU A 8 -18.77 11.78 -10.14
CA GLU A 8 -18.96 10.83 -11.23
C GLU A 8 -17.59 10.25 -11.58
N TYR A 9 -17.55 9.15 -12.30
CA TYR A 9 -16.28 8.62 -12.78
C TYR A 9 -15.52 9.66 -13.61
N LYS A 10 -14.23 9.81 -13.31
CA LYS A 10 -13.32 10.82 -13.88
C LYS A 10 -13.67 12.27 -13.53
N LYS A 11 -14.52 12.48 -12.53
CA LYS A 11 -14.93 13.82 -12.11
C LYS A 11 -14.78 13.98 -10.61
N LEU A 12 -13.67 14.60 -10.20
CA LEU A 12 -13.40 14.99 -8.81
C LEU A 12 -13.71 16.48 -8.63
N GLU A 13 -14.51 16.80 -7.63
CA GLU A 13 -14.88 18.18 -7.31
C GLU A 13 -14.59 18.48 -5.84
N LEU A 14 -14.08 19.70 -5.62
CA LEU A 14 -13.99 20.25 -4.28
C LEU A 14 -15.39 20.72 -3.84
N VAL A 15 -15.91 20.11 -2.79
CA VAL A 15 -17.27 20.37 -2.28
C VAL A 15 -17.25 20.77 -0.83
N GLU A 16 -18.30 21.44 -0.38
CA GLU A 16 -18.57 21.66 1.01
C GLU A 16 -19.56 20.61 1.53
N LEU A 17 -19.13 19.83 2.51
CA LEU A 17 -19.93 18.83 3.19
C LEU A 17 -20.17 19.22 4.65
N PRO A 18 -21.25 18.73 5.28
CA PRO A 18 -21.40 18.83 6.73
C PRO A 18 -20.17 18.24 7.45
N MET A 19 -19.90 18.72 8.66
CA MET A 19 -18.91 18.05 9.54
C MET A 19 -19.36 16.62 9.79
N PRO A 20 -18.44 15.63 9.74
CA PRO A 20 -18.77 14.25 10.08
C PRO A 20 -19.20 14.19 11.56
N VAL A 21 -20.22 13.39 11.83
CA VAL A 21 -20.67 13.16 13.21
C VAL A 21 -19.72 12.17 13.87
N CYS A 22 -19.16 12.55 15.02
CA CYS A 22 -18.36 11.66 15.86
C CYS A 22 -19.31 10.72 16.62
N GLY A 23 -19.29 9.42 16.25
CA GLY A 23 -20.06 8.40 16.94
C GLY A 23 -19.49 8.08 18.33
N PRO A 24 -20.25 7.32 19.18
CA PRO A 24 -19.79 7.00 20.53
C PRO A 24 -18.43 6.29 20.60
N GLU A 25 -18.09 5.47 19.61
CA GLU A 25 -16.84 4.70 19.53
C GLU A 25 -15.86 5.24 18.49
N ASP A 26 -16.13 6.43 17.93
CA ASP A 26 -15.35 7.04 16.87
C ASP A 26 -14.45 8.16 17.39
N LEU A 27 -13.46 8.50 16.59
CA LEU A 27 -12.61 9.67 16.71
C LEU A 27 -12.84 10.57 15.49
N LEU A 28 -13.03 11.86 15.70
CA LEU A 28 -12.97 12.87 14.64
C LEU A 28 -11.52 13.31 14.48
N VAL A 29 -10.96 13.06 13.32
CA VAL A 29 -9.56 13.37 13.00
C VAL A 29 -9.50 14.51 12.00
N GLN A 30 -8.77 15.58 12.35
CA GLN A 30 -8.36 16.62 11.42
C GLN A 30 -7.21 16.10 10.59
N VAL A 31 -7.44 15.88 9.30
CA VAL A 31 -6.46 15.27 8.39
C VAL A 31 -5.33 16.25 8.10
N GLN A 32 -4.10 15.89 8.43
CA GLN A 32 -2.90 16.67 8.15
C GLN A 32 -2.20 16.24 6.87
N ALA A 33 -2.26 14.95 6.56
CA ALA A 33 -1.68 14.37 5.35
C ALA A 33 -2.50 13.16 4.89
N CYS A 34 -2.68 13.01 3.58
CA CYS A 34 -3.32 11.85 2.95
C CYS A 34 -2.63 11.50 1.63
N GLY A 35 -2.13 10.28 1.49
CA GLY A 35 -1.50 9.79 0.26
C GLY A 35 -2.51 9.49 -0.84
N ILE A 36 -2.15 9.82 -2.10
CA ILE A 36 -2.87 9.31 -3.27
C ILE A 36 -2.32 7.91 -3.58
N CYS A 37 -3.17 6.90 -3.49
CA CYS A 37 -2.85 5.52 -3.80
C CYS A 37 -3.08 5.19 -5.29
N GLY A 38 -2.30 4.28 -5.85
CA GLY A 38 -2.57 3.74 -7.19
C GLY A 38 -3.97 3.13 -7.31
N SER A 39 -4.51 2.57 -6.23
CA SER A 39 -5.87 2.04 -6.19
C SER A 39 -6.95 3.12 -6.31
N ASP A 40 -6.67 4.36 -5.88
CA ASP A 40 -7.58 5.50 -6.09
C ASP A 40 -7.59 5.91 -7.56
N ILE A 41 -6.43 5.90 -8.21
CA ILE A 41 -6.30 6.20 -9.65
C ILE A 41 -7.03 5.14 -10.49
N HIS A 42 -6.90 3.85 -10.17
CA HIS A 42 -7.65 2.77 -10.85
C HIS A 42 -9.16 2.77 -10.51
N GLY A 43 -9.55 3.41 -9.41
CA GLY A 43 -10.96 3.58 -9.04
C GLY A 43 -11.59 4.84 -9.64
N PHE A 44 -10.77 5.81 -10.03
CA PHE A 44 -11.21 7.10 -10.55
C PHE A 44 -12.05 6.98 -11.84
N ASP A 45 -11.73 6.03 -12.69
CA ASP A 45 -12.50 5.76 -13.94
C ASP A 45 -13.56 4.66 -13.79
N GLY A 46 -13.72 4.10 -12.61
CA GLY A 46 -14.66 3.02 -12.32
C GLY A 46 -14.19 1.62 -12.69
N SER A 47 -13.03 1.45 -13.31
CA SER A 47 -12.51 0.14 -13.78
C SER A 47 -12.32 -0.87 -12.64
N SER A 48 -12.02 -0.42 -11.43
CA SER A 48 -11.86 -1.28 -10.26
C SER A 48 -13.18 -1.77 -9.66
N GLY A 49 -14.32 -1.14 -9.98
CA GLY A 49 -15.63 -1.39 -9.37
C GLY A 49 -15.73 -1.06 -7.86
N ARG A 50 -14.66 -0.49 -7.26
CA ARG A 50 -14.54 -0.27 -5.81
C ARG A 50 -14.58 1.20 -5.39
N ARG A 51 -14.86 2.11 -6.29
CA ARG A 51 -15.06 3.54 -6.03
C ARG A 51 -16.37 3.95 -6.69
N ILE A 52 -17.47 3.82 -5.97
CA ILE A 52 -18.81 4.11 -6.48
C ILE A 52 -19.18 5.54 -6.09
N PRO A 53 -19.33 6.47 -7.05
CA PRO A 53 -19.75 7.84 -6.77
C PRO A 53 -21.17 7.92 -6.17
N PRO A 54 -21.46 9.00 -5.39
CA PRO A 54 -20.55 10.00 -4.85
C PRO A 54 -19.73 9.45 -3.68
N LEU A 55 -18.41 9.74 -3.65
CA LEU A 55 -17.50 9.21 -2.62
C LEU A 55 -16.34 10.17 -2.37
N VAL A 56 -16.04 10.48 -1.12
CA VAL A 56 -14.74 11.04 -0.72
C VAL A 56 -13.75 9.90 -0.61
N MET A 57 -12.72 9.90 -1.47
CA MET A 57 -11.67 8.87 -1.48
C MET A 57 -10.56 9.21 -0.46
N GLY A 58 -9.45 8.46 -0.48
CA GLY A 58 -8.29 8.64 0.40
C GLY A 58 -8.35 7.71 1.62
N HIS A 59 -7.34 6.85 1.74
CA HIS A 59 -7.28 5.80 2.77
C HIS A 59 -5.89 5.65 3.40
N GLU A 60 -4.93 6.46 2.99
CA GLU A 60 -3.56 6.50 3.52
C GLU A 60 -3.36 7.83 4.26
N ALA A 61 -3.79 7.94 5.52
CA ALA A 61 -3.81 9.25 6.16
C ALA A 61 -3.30 9.29 7.61
N ALA A 62 -2.91 10.49 8.02
CA ALA A 62 -2.55 10.81 9.39
C ALA A 62 -3.06 12.22 9.76
N GLY A 63 -3.32 12.44 11.04
CA GLY A 63 -3.88 13.71 11.51
C GLY A 63 -3.88 13.86 13.02
N ILE A 64 -4.70 14.80 13.50
CA ILE A 64 -4.84 15.16 14.90
C ILE A 64 -6.28 14.88 15.32
N VAL A 65 -6.47 14.23 16.45
CA VAL A 65 -7.79 14.01 17.08
C VAL A 65 -8.34 15.35 17.54
N VAL A 66 -9.54 15.70 17.11
CA VAL A 66 -10.22 16.97 17.49
C VAL A 66 -11.52 16.74 18.26
N GLU A 67 -12.07 15.52 18.24
CA GLU A 67 -13.22 15.11 19.03
C GLU A 67 -13.13 13.62 19.33
N VAL A 68 -13.57 13.21 20.51
CA VAL A 68 -13.50 11.84 21.01
C VAL A 68 -14.88 11.38 21.42
N GLY A 69 -15.37 10.26 20.86
CA GLY A 69 -16.64 9.67 21.22
C GLY A 69 -16.69 9.20 22.68
N VAL A 70 -17.87 9.24 23.28
CA VAL A 70 -18.07 9.01 24.73
C VAL A 70 -17.63 7.62 25.22
N SER A 71 -17.54 6.63 24.33
CA SER A 71 -17.12 5.26 24.64
C SER A 71 -15.66 4.97 24.24
N VAL A 72 -14.94 5.97 23.72
CA VAL A 72 -13.55 5.81 23.31
C VAL A 72 -12.64 5.76 24.53
N VAL A 73 -11.67 4.85 24.49
CA VAL A 73 -10.69 4.66 25.56
C VAL A 73 -9.27 4.84 25.01
N GLY A 74 -8.42 5.53 25.78
CA GLY A 74 -6.99 5.66 25.46
C GLY A 74 -6.63 6.77 24.49
N PHE A 75 -7.60 7.54 23.97
CA PHE A 75 -7.38 8.71 23.11
C PHE A 75 -7.92 9.98 23.74
N ARG A 76 -7.36 11.12 23.32
CA ARG A 76 -7.80 12.47 23.72
C ARG A 76 -7.60 13.43 22.56
N GLU A 77 -8.26 14.56 22.62
CA GLU A 77 -8.02 15.69 21.72
C GLU A 77 -6.54 16.11 21.75
N GLY A 78 -6.00 16.41 20.57
CA GLY A 78 -4.60 16.73 20.37
C GLY A 78 -3.70 15.51 20.10
N ASP A 79 -4.17 14.28 20.29
CA ASP A 79 -3.38 13.09 19.95
C ASP A 79 -3.09 13.06 18.44
N ARG A 80 -1.84 12.81 18.10
CA ARG A 80 -1.37 12.59 16.74
C ARG A 80 -1.62 11.13 16.37
N VAL A 81 -2.29 10.88 15.26
CA VAL A 81 -2.76 9.55 14.91
C VAL A 81 -2.61 9.24 13.41
N THR A 82 -2.51 7.96 13.13
CA THR A 82 -2.80 7.32 11.84
C THR A 82 -3.81 6.20 12.05
N PHE A 83 -4.30 5.59 10.99
CA PHE A 83 -5.27 4.51 11.09
C PHE A 83 -5.08 3.45 10.00
N ASP A 84 -5.47 2.23 10.30
CA ASP A 84 -5.69 1.21 9.29
C ASP A 84 -6.94 1.61 8.48
N SER A 85 -6.85 1.60 7.17
CA SER A 85 -8.01 1.89 6.33
C SER A 85 -9.08 0.80 6.40
N THR A 86 -8.72 -0.40 6.84
CA THR A 86 -9.59 -1.57 6.92
C THR A 86 -10.38 -1.59 8.23
N VAL A 87 -11.70 -1.47 8.13
CA VAL A 87 -12.63 -1.62 9.26
C VAL A 87 -13.19 -3.04 9.26
N SER A 88 -12.73 -3.86 10.18
CA SER A 88 -13.19 -5.25 10.34
C SER A 88 -14.41 -5.32 11.25
N CYS A 89 -15.27 -6.35 11.07
CA CYS A 89 -16.51 -6.49 11.86
C CYS A 89 -16.29 -7.06 13.27
N GLY A 90 -15.10 -7.55 13.60
CA GLY A 90 -14.73 -8.13 14.91
C GLY A 90 -15.38 -9.47 15.26
N ARG A 91 -16.40 -9.98 14.52
CA ARG A 91 -17.24 -11.11 14.91
C ARG A 91 -17.29 -12.30 13.96
N CYS A 92 -16.88 -12.16 12.69
CA CYS A 92 -16.83 -13.28 11.75
C CYS A 92 -15.68 -14.26 12.09
N ALA A 93 -15.65 -15.41 11.46
CA ALA A 93 -14.66 -16.46 11.71
C ALA A 93 -13.21 -15.93 11.50
N TYR A 94 -12.99 -15.16 10.46
CA TYR A 94 -11.67 -14.57 10.16
C TYR A 94 -11.23 -13.56 11.22
N CYS A 95 -12.12 -12.66 11.66
CA CYS A 95 -11.80 -11.71 12.72
C CYS A 95 -11.46 -12.42 14.03
N ARG A 96 -12.22 -13.46 14.40
CA ARG A 96 -11.97 -14.27 15.61
C ARG A 96 -10.67 -15.08 15.53
N ALA A 97 -10.24 -15.41 14.32
CA ALA A 97 -8.95 -16.08 14.08
C ALA A 97 -7.77 -15.10 13.97
N GLY A 98 -8.00 -13.77 14.12
CA GLY A 98 -6.95 -12.75 14.00
C GLY A 98 -6.54 -12.42 12.56
N THR A 99 -7.31 -12.84 11.56
CA THR A 99 -7.06 -12.55 10.13
C THR A 99 -8.05 -11.48 9.64
N ILE A 100 -7.95 -10.27 10.20
CA ILE A 100 -8.92 -9.18 10.01
C ILE A 100 -8.99 -8.68 8.56
N ASN A 101 -7.89 -8.76 7.82
CA ASN A 101 -7.83 -8.44 6.40
C ASN A 101 -8.72 -9.33 5.53
N LEU A 102 -9.11 -10.50 6.01
CA LEU A 102 -10.02 -11.45 5.36
C LEU A 102 -11.46 -11.36 5.91
N CYS A 103 -11.78 -10.30 6.64
CA CYS A 103 -13.12 -10.11 7.21
C CYS A 103 -14.21 -10.18 6.14
N GLU A 104 -15.25 -11.01 6.39
CA GLU A 104 -16.38 -11.20 5.47
C GLU A 104 -17.22 -9.91 5.28
N ASN A 105 -17.24 -9.06 6.31
CA ASN A 105 -17.97 -7.78 6.30
C ASN A 105 -16.99 -6.60 6.34
N ARG A 106 -15.88 -6.71 5.60
CA ARG A 106 -14.84 -5.70 5.57
C ARG A 106 -15.36 -4.40 4.95
N GLN A 107 -15.11 -3.29 5.64
CA GLN A 107 -15.29 -1.93 5.15
C GLN A 107 -13.91 -1.29 4.98
N VAL A 108 -13.79 -0.33 4.09
CA VAL A 108 -12.52 0.39 3.89
C VAL A 108 -12.83 1.87 3.74
N LEU A 109 -12.08 2.72 4.44
CA LEU A 109 -12.18 4.18 4.32
C LEU A 109 -11.87 4.63 2.89
N GLY A 110 -12.68 5.52 2.35
CA GLY A 110 -12.50 6.02 0.97
C GLY A 110 -12.73 4.99 -0.12
N VAL A 111 -13.37 3.86 0.19
CA VAL A 111 -13.66 2.76 -0.73
C VAL A 111 -15.10 2.32 -0.59
N SER A 112 -15.73 1.93 -1.69
CA SER A 112 -17.04 1.28 -1.68
C SER A 112 -16.85 -0.24 -1.67
N CYS A 113 -17.26 -0.90 -0.59
CA CYS A 113 -17.23 -2.36 -0.48
C CYS A 113 -18.67 -2.88 -0.43
N ASN A 114 -19.09 -3.67 -1.42
CA ASN A 114 -20.46 -4.12 -1.57
C ASN A 114 -21.44 -2.92 -1.55
N GLU A 115 -22.47 -2.98 -0.72
CA GLU A 115 -23.43 -1.87 -0.51
C GLU A 115 -22.87 -0.79 0.45
N PHE A 116 -21.74 -1.02 1.05
CA PHE A 116 -21.15 -0.12 2.05
C PHE A 116 -20.25 0.91 1.40
N ARG A 117 -20.45 2.18 1.76
CA ARG A 117 -19.61 3.32 1.39
C ARG A 117 -19.15 4.02 2.66
N ARG A 118 -17.85 4.12 2.86
CA ARG A 118 -17.26 4.91 3.94
C ARG A 118 -16.42 6.03 3.35
N GLN A 119 -16.72 7.26 3.78
CA GLN A 119 -15.98 8.45 3.32
C GLN A 119 -14.52 8.35 3.77
N GLY A 120 -13.63 8.80 2.90
CA GLY A 120 -12.19 8.78 3.12
C GLY A 120 -11.62 10.13 3.55
N ALA A 121 -10.31 10.23 3.45
CA ALA A 121 -9.51 11.30 4.03
C ALA A 121 -9.04 12.38 3.04
N PHE A 122 -9.53 12.39 1.79
CA PHE A 122 -9.39 13.61 0.95
C PHE A 122 -10.40 14.67 1.38
N ALA A 123 -10.36 15.00 2.67
CA ALA A 123 -11.23 15.97 3.33
C ALA A 123 -10.49 16.59 4.51
N GLN A 124 -10.98 17.74 4.98
CA GLN A 124 -10.39 18.38 6.15
C GLN A 124 -10.53 17.55 7.43
N PHE A 125 -11.60 16.77 7.53
CA PHE A 125 -11.88 15.90 8.69
C PHE A 125 -12.42 14.55 8.23
N VAL A 126 -12.14 13.52 9.02
CA VAL A 126 -12.66 12.17 8.83
C VAL A 126 -13.01 11.53 10.17
N THR A 127 -14.11 10.79 10.23
CA THR A 127 -14.49 10.01 11.42
C THR A 127 -13.96 8.58 11.28
N VAL A 128 -13.28 8.10 12.32
CA VAL A 128 -12.58 6.81 12.30
C VAL A 128 -12.90 6.04 13.59
N PRO A 129 -13.31 4.75 13.52
CA PRO A 129 -13.50 3.92 14.71
C PRO A 129 -12.20 3.74 15.50
N GLN A 130 -12.28 3.80 16.84
CA GLN A 130 -11.10 3.73 17.71
C GLN A 130 -10.25 2.47 17.50
N ASN A 131 -10.87 1.34 17.13
CA ASN A 131 -10.20 0.05 17.01
C ASN A 131 -9.23 -0.06 15.83
N ILE A 132 -9.23 0.91 14.92
CA ILE A 132 -8.29 0.97 13.80
C ILE A 132 -7.35 2.18 13.88
N VAL A 133 -7.39 2.96 14.97
CA VAL A 133 -6.56 4.16 15.15
C VAL A 133 -5.33 3.84 15.99
N TYR A 134 -4.20 4.44 15.62
CA TYR A 134 -2.91 4.26 16.28
C TYR A 134 -2.25 5.61 16.52
N LYS A 135 -1.71 5.82 17.73
CA LYS A 135 -0.92 7.02 18.03
C LYS A 135 0.42 6.97 17.31
N ILE A 136 0.86 8.11 16.83
CA ILE A 136 2.18 8.27 16.23
C ILE A 136 3.06 9.17 17.09
N PRO A 137 4.38 8.91 17.20
CA PRO A 137 5.29 9.75 17.97
C PRO A 137 5.47 11.13 17.32
N ASP A 138 5.86 12.12 18.13
CA ASP A 138 6.11 13.48 17.66
C ASP A 138 7.24 13.58 16.63
N SER A 139 8.19 12.66 16.68
CA SER A 139 9.30 12.57 15.73
C SER A 139 8.89 12.17 14.32
N LEU A 140 7.71 11.58 14.13
CA LEU A 140 7.24 11.16 12.82
C LEU A 140 6.36 12.26 12.21
N SER A 141 6.74 12.79 11.05
CA SER A 141 5.92 13.78 10.33
C SER A 141 4.61 13.17 9.85
N PHE A 142 3.58 13.99 9.63
CA PHE A 142 2.30 13.51 9.12
C PHE A 142 2.41 12.95 7.69
N GLU A 143 3.29 13.54 6.87
CA GLU A 143 3.58 13.05 5.52
C GLU A 143 4.15 11.62 5.53
N HIS A 144 5.10 11.36 6.44
CA HIS A 144 5.65 10.02 6.62
C HIS A 144 4.62 9.07 7.27
N ALA A 145 3.82 9.57 8.20
CA ALA A 145 2.78 8.78 8.84
C ALA A 145 1.66 8.38 7.86
N ALA A 146 1.34 9.22 6.87
CA ALA A 146 0.41 8.87 5.80
C ALA A 146 0.92 7.70 4.92
N MET A 147 2.23 7.40 4.95
CA MET A 147 2.81 6.25 4.25
C MET A 147 2.68 4.92 5.02
N ILE A 148 2.22 4.96 6.27
CA ILE A 148 2.14 3.77 7.15
C ILE A 148 1.26 2.68 6.53
N GLU A 149 0.14 3.06 5.90
CA GLU A 149 -0.73 2.09 5.22
C GLU A 149 0.05 1.34 4.13
N ALA A 150 0.72 2.04 3.24
CA ALA A 150 1.53 1.43 2.18
C ALA A 150 2.69 0.57 2.72
N VAL A 151 3.34 1.00 3.81
CA VAL A 151 4.37 0.21 4.51
C VAL A 151 3.78 -1.07 5.07
N SER A 152 2.55 -1.03 5.61
CA SER A 152 1.87 -2.20 6.15
C SER A 152 1.59 -3.27 5.09
N ILE A 153 1.23 -2.86 3.87
CA ILE A 153 1.10 -3.76 2.71
C ILE A 153 2.42 -4.49 2.43
N ALA A 154 3.54 -3.76 2.43
CA ALA A 154 4.86 -4.35 2.16
C ALA A 154 5.31 -5.30 3.27
N ILE A 155 5.07 -4.97 4.55
CA ILE A 155 5.38 -5.85 5.68
C ILE A 155 4.52 -7.11 5.60
N HIS A 156 3.22 -6.97 5.34
CA HIS A 156 2.32 -8.11 5.19
C HIS A 156 2.78 -9.04 4.06
N ALA A 157 3.10 -8.50 2.88
CA ALA A 157 3.63 -9.28 1.76
C ALA A 157 4.93 -10.01 2.13
N THR A 158 5.83 -9.35 2.85
CA THR A 158 7.06 -9.96 3.37
C THR A 158 6.77 -11.07 4.39
N ASN A 159 5.80 -10.88 5.28
CA ASN A 159 5.37 -11.90 6.24
C ASN A 159 4.72 -13.12 5.56
N ARG A 160 4.08 -12.93 4.42
CA ARG A 160 3.53 -14.02 3.58
C ARG A 160 4.62 -14.79 2.82
N THR A 161 5.80 -14.21 2.63
CA THR A 161 6.91 -14.82 1.88
C THR A 161 7.74 -15.71 2.81
N PRO A 162 7.94 -17.01 2.52
CA PRO A 162 8.83 -17.87 3.30
C PRO A 162 10.23 -17.27 3.41
N ARG A 163 10.72 -17.14 4.65
CA ARG A 163 11.99 -16.47 4.93
C ARG A 163 13.13 -17.49 4.94
N HIS A 164 14.21 -17.11 4.30
CA HIS A 164 15.48 -17.82 4.33
C HIS A 164 16.57 -16.82 4.73
N ILE A 165 17.04 -16.87 5.97
CA ILE A 165 18.15 -16.00 6.42
C ILE A 165 19.35 -16.24 5.50
N GLY A 166 19.87 -15.14 4.94
CA GLY A 166 20.94 -15.21 3.95
C GLY A 166 20.50 -15.61 2.55
N GLY A 167 19.21 -15.89 2.33
CA GLY A 167 18.64 -16.27 1.05
C GLY A 167 18.56 -15.14 0.03
N SER A 168 18.02 -15.49 -1.14
CA SER A 168 17.85 -14.59 -2.28
C SER A 168 16.37 -14.39 -2.62
N VAL A 169 16.00 -13.16 -2.95
CA VAL A 169 14.64 -12.81 -3.38
C VAL A 169 14.69 -11.82 -4.56
N ALA A 170 13.78 -11.98 -5.52
CA ALA A 170 13.58 -11.01 -6.57
C ALA A 170 12.21 -10.31 -6.41
N VAL A 171 12.20 -8.99 -6.53
CA VAL A 171 11.00 -8.16 -6.55
C VAL A 171 10.76 -7.69 -7.97
N VAL A 172 9.67 -8.11 -8.57
CA VAL A 172 9.28 -7.75 -9.94
C VAL A 172 8.25 -6.63 -9.89
N GLY A 173 8.69 -5.45 -10.27
CA GLY A 173 8.02 -4.16 -10.11
C GLY A 173 8.66 -3.34 -9.00
N ALA A 174 9.38 -2.26 -9.36
CA ALA A 174 9.98 -1.29 -8.45
C ALA A 174 9.15 -0.01 -8.35
N GLY A 175 7.82 -0.13 -8.36
CA GLY A 175 6.90 0.94 -7.98
C GLY A 175 6.94 1.18 -6.47
N MET A 176 6.08 2.05 -5.95
CA MET A 176 6.05 2.42 -4.53
C MET A 176 6.01 1.19 -3.59
N ILE A 177 5.09 0.26 -3.80
CA ILE A 177 4.99 -0.95 -2.97
C ILE A 177 6.22 -1.86 -3.15
N GLY A 178 6.73 -2.01 -4.38
CA GLY A 178 7.94 -2.81 -4.63
C GLY A 178 9.17 -2.26 -3.92
N LEU A 179 9.35 -0.93 -3.89
CA LEU A 179 10.44 -0.26 -3.18
C LEU A 179 10.32 -0.40 -1.66
N LEU A 180 9.11 -0.44 -1.13
CA LEU A 180 8.86 -0.76 0.28
C LEU A 180 9.13 -2.24 0.57
N CYS A 181 8.71 -3.15 -0.31
CA CYS A 181 9.01 -4.58 -0.20
C CYS A 181 10.52 -4.87 -0.22
N ILE A 182 11.30 -4.16 -1.03
CA ILE A 182 12.77 -4.27 -1.02
C ILE A 182 13.34 -4.01 0.36
N GLN A 183 12.91 -2.94 1.02
CA GLN A 183 13.37 -2.60 2.36
C GLN A 183 12.93 -3.66 3.39
N THR A 184 11.66 -4.06 3.38
CA THR A 184 11.13 -5.05 4.33
C THR A 184 11.78 -6.43 4.15
N LEU A 185 12.07 -6.85 2.92
CA LEU A 185 12.78 -8.10 2.64
C LEU A 185 14.24 -8.06 3.12
N ARG A 186 14.92 -6.90 3.02
CA ARG A 186 16.25 -6.72 3.63
C ARG A 186 16.19 -6.88 5.15
N LEU A 187 15.22 -6.23 5.80
CA LEU A 187 14.99 -6.37 7.25
C LEU A 187 14.62 -7.80 7.64
N ALA A 188 13.93 -8.53 6.77
CA ALA A 188 13.58 -9.95 6.98
C ALA A 188 14.77 -10.91 6.85
N GLY A 189 15.98 -10.42 6.47
CA GLY A 189 17.21 -11.19 6.47
C GLY A 189 17.63 -11.77 5.11
N PHE A 190 17.00 -11.38 4.00
CA PHE A 190 17.47 -11.77 2.67
C PHE A 190 18.79 -11.07 2.35
N ALA A 191 19.84 -11.85 2.04
CA ALA A 191 21.16 -11.32 1.71
C ALA A 191 21.20 -10.74 0.28
N LYS A 192 20.49 -11.39 -0.66
CA LYS A 192 20.35 -10.92 -2.04
C LYS A 192 18.91 -10.47 -2.27
N VAL A 193 18.72 -9.17 -2.58
CA VAL A 193 17.44 -8.61 -3.01
C VAL A 193 17.64 -8.02 -4.40
N ILE A 194 16.99 -8.61 -5.40
CA ILE A 194 17.11 -8.24 -6.82
C ILE A 194 15.85 -7.47 -7.20
N ALA A 195 15.99 -6.21 -7.61
CA ALA A 195 14.89 -5.40 -8.12
C ALA A 195 14.82 -5.50 -9.64
N ILE A 196 13.64 -5.76 -10.19
CA ILE A 196 13.37 -5.85 -11.62
C ILE A 196 12.30 -4.84 -11.99
N ASP A 197 12.58 -3.93 -12.90
CA ASP A 197 11.63 -2.94 -13.43
C ASP A 197 11.98 -2.56 -14.87
N LEU A 198 11.14 -1.78 -15.53
CA LEU A 198 11.35 -1.25 -16.87
C LEU A 198 12.02 0.12 -16.88
N GLU A 199 12.15 0.78 -15.71
CA GLU A 199 12.60 2.17 -15.60
C GLU A 199 13.86 2.29 -14.72
N ASP A 200 14.97 2.77 -15.31
CA ASP A 200 16.24 2.97 -14.60
C ASP A 200 16.12 3.93 -13.42
N SER A 201 15.24 4.93 -13.50
CA SER A 201 14.97 5.87 -12.41
C SER A 201 14.47 5.15 -11.14
N LYS A 202 13.57 4.18 -11.29
CA LYS A 202 13.05 3.36 -10.19
C LYS A 202 14.11 2.39 -9.66
N LEU A 203 14.89 1.80 -10.56
CA LEU A 203 15.98 0.89 -10.20
C LEU A 203 17.10 1.62 -9.41
N LYS A 204 17.37 2.87 -9.73
CA LYS A 204 18.29 3.72 -8.95
C LYS A 204 17.78 3.93 -7.52
N ILE A 205 16.48 4.20 -7.34
CA ILE A 205 15.88 4.32 -6.00
C ILE A 205 15.90 2.96 -5.29
N ALA A 206 15.65 1.85 -6.01
CA ALA A 206 15.72 0.50 -5.45
C ALA A 206 17.10 0.21 -4.85
N THR A 207 18.18 0.58 -5.54
CA THR A 207 19.57 0.47 -5.03
C THR A 207 19.75 1.28 -3.75
N GLN A 208 19.29 2.52 -3.70
CA GLN A 208 19.37 3.38 -2.51
C GLN A 208 18.61 2.78 -1.31
N LEU A 209 17.51 2.07 -1.57
CA LEU A 209 16.64 1.48 -0.57
C LEU A 209 16.99 0.01 -0.24
N GLY A 210 18.13 -0.50 -0.72
CA GLY A 210 18.68 -1.77 -0.27
C GLY A 210 18.61 -2.93 -1.25
N ALA A 211 18.19 -2.71 -2.50
CA ALA A 211 18.37 -3.72 -3.55
C ALA A 211 19.88 -3.98 -3.76
N THR A 212 20.26 -5.24 -3.74
CA THR A 212 21.68 -5.62 -3.94
C THR A 212 22.03 -5.73 -5.42
N HIS A 213 21.04 -5.95 -6.27
CA HIS A 213 21.15 -6.01 -7.71
C HIS A 213 19.89 -5.40 -8.34
N THR A 214 20.07 -4.86 -9.53
CA THR A 214 18.95 -4.29 -10.32
C THR A 214 19.00 -4.86 -11.72
N VAL A 215 17.84 -5.05 -12.34
CA VAL A 215 17.69 -5.56 -13.72
C VAL A 215 16.66 -4.71 -14.45
N ASN A 216 17.04 -4.09 -15.54
CA ASN A 216 16.12 -3.37 -16.41
C ASN A 216 15.56 -4.33 -17.47
N ALA A 217 14.36 -4.85 -17.22
CA ALA A 217 13.69 -5.81 -18.10
C ALA A 217 13.26 -5.24 -19.47
N ARG A 218 13.44 -3.93 -19.71
CA ARG A 218 13.28 -3.34 -21.05
C ARG A 218 14.49 -3.57 -21.95
N SER A 219 15.69 -3.61 -21.37
CA SER A 219 16.97 -3.71 -22.09
C SER A 219 17.71 -5.02 -21.89
N GLU A 220 17.30 -5.80 -20.87
CA GLU A 220 17.97 -7.05 -20.47
C GLU A 220 16.97 -8.21 -20.39
N ASP A 221 17.44 -9.42 -20.63
CA ASP A 221 16.69 -10.64 -20.30
C ASP A 221 16.75 -10.86 -18.78
N ALA A 222 15.68 -10.48 -18.09
CA ALA A 222 15.61 -10.57 -16.64
C ALA A 222 15.81 -12.00 -16.11
N VAL A 223 15.36 -13.01 -16.84
CA VAL A 223 15.54 -14.42 -16.46
C VAL A 223 17.01 -14.80 -16.54
N ALA A 224 17.67 -14.51 -17.66
CA ALA A 224 19.08 -14.82 -17.86
C ALA A 224 19.97 -14.11 -16.81
N VAL A 225 19.69 -12.83 -16.53
CA VAL A 225 20.45 -12.05 -15.53
C VAL A 225 20.26 -12.61 -14.12
N VAL A 226 19.03 -12.91 -13.70
CA VAL A 226 18.77 -13.51 -12.38
C VAL A 226 19.42 -14.88 -12.25
N MET A 227 19.36 -15.71 -13.30
CA MET A 227 20.07 -17.00 -13.32
C MET A 227 21.58 -16.82 -13.18
N ALA A 228 22.19 -15.84 -13.86
CA ALA A 228 23.62 -15.55 -13.71
C ALA A 228 23.97 -15.12 -12.27
N ILE A 229 23.19 -14.22 -11.66
CA ILE A 229 23.37 -13.76 -10.27
C ILE A 229 23.27 -14.91 -9.26
N THR A 230 22.47 -15.94 -9.58
CA THR A 230 22.19 -17.10 -8.71
C THR A 230 22.91 -18.37 -9.11
N ASN A 231 23.93 -18.29 -9.98
CA ASN A 231 24.72 -19.42 -10.51
C ASN A 231 23.83 -20.52 -11.13
N GLY A 232 22.81 -20.14 -11.90
CA GLY A 232 21.89 -21.04 -12.60
C GLY A 232 20.78 -21.64 -11.72
N ARG A 233 20.79 -21.36 -10.41
CA ARG A 233 19.84 -21.96 -9.46
C ARG A 233 18.47 -21.29 -9.45
N GLY A 234 18.42 -19.98 -9.63
CA GLY A 234 17.26 -19.12 -9.37
C GLY A 234 17.17 -18.64 -7.93
N VAL A 235 16.30 -17.67 -7.64
CA VAL A 235 16.09 -17.10 -6.29
C VAL A 235 15.27 -18.02 -5.40
N ASP A 236 15.46 -17.92 -4.07
CA ASP A 236 14.69 -18.71 -3.10
C ASP A 236 13.21 -18.29 -3.08
N ALA A 237 12.94 -16.99 -3.24
CA ALA A 237 11.61 -16.45 -3.37
C ALA A 237 11.55 -15.39 -4.48
N SER A 238 10.39 -15.22 -5.10
CA SER A 238 10.08 -14.09 -5.98
C SER A 238 8.79 -13.40 -5.50
N MET A 239 8.74 -12.08 -5.61
CA MET A 239 7.60 -11.28 -5.22
C MET A 239 7.14 -10.45 -6.42
N GLU A 240 5.89 -10.61 -6.81
CA GLU A 240 5.26 -9.91 -7.91
C GLU A 240 4.43 -8.72 -7.37
N VAL A 241 4.72 -7.49 -7.83
CA VAL A 241 4.14 -6.26 -7.26
C VAL A 241 3.54 -5.34 -8.34
N VAL A 242 3.20 -5.89 -9.48
CA VAL A 242 2.55 -5.17 -10.59
C VAL A 242 1.11 -5.63 -10.81
N GLY A 243 0.90 -6.96 -10.80
CA GLY A 243 -0.40 -7.57 -11.06
C GLY A 243 -0.72 -7.72 -12.55
N ALA A 244 0.29 -8.01 -13.38
CA ALA A 244 0.16 -8.18 -14.82
C ALA A 244 0.80 -9.49 -15.31
N LYS A 245 0.42 -9.96 -16.49
CA LYS A 245 0.84 -11.26 -17.05
C LYS A 245 2.35 -11.41 -17.10
N ALA A 246 3.08 -10.48 -17.70
CA ALA A 246 4.53 -10.60 -17.90
C ALA A 246 5.33 -10.64 -16.58
N PRO A 247 5.12 -9.73 -15.59
CA PRO A 247 5.76 -9.82 -14.28
C PRO A 247 5.48 -11.13 -13.55
N VAL A 248 4.23 -11.62 -13.58
CA VAL A 248 3.86 -12.91 -12.98
C VAL A 248 4.65 -14.05 -13.61
N GLN A 249 4.71 -14.12 -14.95
CA GLN A 249 5.48 -15.14 -15.65
C GLN A 249 6.97 -15.07 -15.31
N THR A 250 7.55 -13.88 -15.26
CA THR A 250 8.93 -13.67 -14.83
C THR A 250 9.18 -14.28 -13.45
N CYS A 251 8.30 -14.04 -12.46
CA CYS A 251 8.44 -14.62 -11.12
C CYS A 251 8.52 -16.14 -11.13
N PHE A 252 7.70 -16.82 -11.92
CA PHE A 252 7.74 -18.29 -12.03
C PHE A 252 9.00 -18.81 -12.71
N GLN A 253 9.59 -18.05 -13.64
CA GLN A 253 10.78 -18.45 -14.37
C GLN A 253 12.06 -18.34 -13.53
N ILE A 254 12.16 -17.28 -12.71
CA ILE A 254 13.39 -16.94 -11.95
C ILE A 254 13.49 -17.63 -10.60
N VAL A 255 12.39 -18.19 -10.06
CA VAL A 255 12.39 -18.87 -8.75
C VAL A 255 12.98 -20.28 -8.89
N ARG A 256 13.77 -20.73 -7.89
CA ARG A 256 14.36 -22.07 -7.88
C ARG A 256 13.33 -23.19 -7.69
N ARG A 257 13.72 -24.45 -7.90
CA ARG A 257 12.91 -25.62 -7.50
C ARG A 257 12.67 -25.60 -5.98
N GLY A 258 11.46 -25.93 -5.56
CA GLY A 258 11.03 -25.85 -4.14
C GLY A 258 11.02 -24.41 -3.59
N GLY A 259 11.06 -23.41 -4.45
CA GLY A 259 10.99 -22.01 -4.06
C GLY A 259 9.55 -21.47 -3.96
N SER A 260 9.41 -20.18 -3.72
CA SER A 260 8.10 -19.57 -3.51
C SER A 260 7.87 -18.32 -4.38
N VAL A 261 6.61 -18.10 -4.76
CA VAL A 261 6.13 -16.91 -5.48
C VAL A 261 5.08 -16.23 -4.62
N THR A 262 5.29 -14.96 -4.25
CA THR A 262 4.31 -14.15 -3.53
C THR A 262 3.69 -13.13 -4.50
N LEU A 263 2.37 -13.14 -4.63
CA LEU A 263 1.59 -12.26 -5.50
C LEU A 263 0.98 -11.14 -4.67
N VAL A 264 1.36 -9.91 -4.95
CA VAL A 264 0.91 -8.69 -4.27
C VAL A 264 0.17 -7.77 -5.24
N GLY A 265 0.64 -7.69 -6.48
CA GLY A 265 0.03 -6.89 -7.53
C GLY A 265 -1.38 -7.38 -7.88
N ASN A 266 -2.31 -6.44 -8.11
CA ASN A 266 -3.72 -6.75 -8.37
C ASN A 266 -4.30 -5.81 -9.45
N LEU A 267 -3.58 -5.70 -10.57
CA LEU A 267 -4.00 -4.83 -11.69
C LEU A 267 -4.98 -5.54 -12.62
N THR A 268 -4.72 -6.81 -12.95
CA THR A 268 -5.58 -7.61 -13.83
C THR A 268 -6.39 -8.64 -13.04
N PRO A 269 -7.64 -8.94 -13.46
CA PRO A 269 -8.50 -9.89 -12.75
C PRO A 269 -8.01 -11.34 -12.85
N SER A 270 -7.25 -11.69 -13.88
CA SER A 270 -6.73 -13.03 -14.08
C SER A 270 -5.44 -13.03 -14.89
N VAL A 271 -4.59 -14.02 -14.63
CA VAL A 271 -3.35 -14.30 -15.37
C VAL A 271 -3.19 -15.80 -15.60
N ASP A 272 -2.49 -16.19 -16.66
CA ASP A 272 -2.21 -17.60 -16.93
C ASP A 272 -1.22 -18.17 -15.90
N LEU A 273 -1.57 -19.31 -15.28
CA LEU A 273 -0.69 -20.04 -14.39
C LEU A 273 0.13 -21.08 -15.20
N PRO A 274 1.47 -21.08 -15.12
CA PRO A 274 2.31 -22.12 -15.74
C PRO A 274 2.26 -23.42 -14.92
N LEU A 275 1.11 -24.10 -14.96
CA LEU A 275 0.77 -25.23 -14.09
C LEU A 275 1.85 -26.31 -14.07
N GLN A 276 2.35 -26.70 -15.24
CA GLN A 276 3.38 -27.74 -15.35
C GLN A 276 4.67 -27.32 -14.62
N THR A 277 5.07 -26.06 -14.74
CA THR A 277 6.24 -25.51 -14.02
C THR A 277 6.02 -25.53 -12.51
N VAL A 278 4.84 -25.14 -12.04
CA VAL A 278 4.50 -25.16 -10.62
C VAL A 278 4.60 -26.57 -10.05
N VAL A 279 3.98 -27.54 -10.72
CA VAL A 279 3.95 -28.93 -10.25
C VAL A 279 5.33 -29.59 -10.33
N THR A 280 6.03 -29.50 -11.48
CA THR A 280 7.31 -30.21 -11.68
C THR A 280 8.48 -29.60 -10.92
N ARG A 281 8.34 -28.37 -10.46
CA ARG A 281 9.35 -27.68 -9.63
C ARG A 281 8.93 -27.53 -8.17
N GLU A 282 7.77 -28.08 -7.76
CA GLU A 282 7.21 -28.00 -6.40
C GLU A 282 7.19 -26.56 -5.86
N LEU A 283 6.65 -25.62 -6.65
CA LEU A 283 6.60 -24.21 -6.26
C LEU A 283 5.42 -23.92 -5.32
N SER A 284 5.67 -23.14 -4.28
CA SER A 284 4.64 -22.60 -3.40
C SER A 284 4.18 -21.23 -3.88
N ILE A 285 2.87 -20.98 -3.90
CA ILE A 285 2.28 -19.69 -4.33
C ILE A 285 1.53 -19.10 -3.15
N TYR A 286 1.81 -17.82 -2.85
CA TYR A 286 1.18 -17.09 -1.76
C TYR A 286 0.51 -15.82 -2.30
N GLY A 287 -0.75 -15.61 -1.95
CA GLY A 287 -1.41 -14.32 -2.14
C GLY A 287 -1.18 -13.42 -0.92
N SER A 288 -1.06 -12.12 -1.16
CA SER A 288 -1.01 -11.10 -0.12
C SER A 288 -2.15 -10.10 -0.31
N CYS A 289 -2.95 -9.87 0.72
CA CYS A 289 -4.11 -8.99 0.66
C CYS A 289 -4.09 -7.99 1.81
N ALA A 290 -3.99 -6.70 1.50
CA ALA A 290 -4.00 -5.61 2.47
C ALA A 290 -2.95 -5.80 3.59
N SER A 291 -3.30 -5.46 4.83
CA SER A 291 -2.49 -5.63 6.04
C SER A 291 -3.28 -6.35 7.12
N ASN A 292 -2.62 -7.01 8.03
CA ASN A 292 -3.24 -7.80 9.10
C ASN A 292 -2.65 -7.46 10.48
N GLY A 293 -2.75 -6.18 10.88
CA GLY A 293 -2.29 -5.71 12.19
C GLY A 293 -0.82 -5.27 12.22
N GLU A 294 -0.19 -5.01 11.08
CA GLU A 294 1.21 -4.58 10.99
C GLU A 294 1.44 -3.09 11.33
N ILE A 295 0.38 -2.28 11.53
CA ILE A 295 0.50 -0.83 11.76
C ILE A 295 1.44 -0.46 12.92
N PRO A 296 1.40 -1.09 14.12
CA PRO A 296 2.34 -0.77 15.19
C PRO A 296 3.80 -0.95 14.77
N GLN A 297 4.10 -2.06 14.08
CA GLN A 297 5.44 -2.32 13.56
C GLN A 297 5.87 -1.29 12.52
N CYS A 298 4.94 -0.83 11.67
CA CYS A 298 5.22 0.22 10.68
C CYS A 298 5.63 1.53 11.36
N ILE A 299 4.93 1.92 12.43
CA ILE A 299 5.22 3.13 13.19
C ILE A 299 6.65 3.08 13.76
N GLU A 300 7.03 1.96 14.38
CA GLU A 300 8.36 1.76 14.94
C GLU A 300 9.46 1.80 13.87
N LEU A 301 9.26 1.11 12.75
CA LEU A 301 10.23 1.04 11.67
C LEU A 301 10.42 2.39 10.94
N LEU A 302 9.36 3.17 10.80
CA LEU A 302 9.44 4.52 10.25
C LEU A 302 10.05 5.50 11.24
N ALA A 303 9.65 5.47 12.51
CA ALA A 303 10.17 6.35 13.55
C ALA A 303 11.66 6.13 13.82
N SER A 304 12.13 4.88 13.73
CA SER A 304 13.56 4.54 13.86
C SER A 304 14.38 4.81 12.58
N GLY A 305 13.73 5.10 11.44
CA GLY A 305 14.40 5.27 10.15
C GLY A 305 14.85 3.95 9.50
N ALA A 306 14.46 2.79 10.05
CA ALA A 306 14.75 1.48 9.46
C ALA A 306 14.03 1.27 8.11
N ILE A 307 12.88 1.91 7.91
CA ILE A 307 12.22 2.06 6.62
C ILE A 307 12.21 3.55 6.24
N GLN A 308 12.64 3.85 5.03
CA GLN A 308 12.74 5.19 4.49
C GLN A 308 11.65 5.41 3.46
N VAL A 309 10.79 6.41 3.68
CA VAL A 309 9.70 6.78 2.78
C VAL A 309 9.91 8.12 2.09
N ALA A 310 10.81 8.96 2.60
CA ALA A 310 11.10 10.27 2.03
C ALA A 310 11.47 10.23 0.52
N PRO A 311 12.31 9.28 0.03
CA PRO A 311 12.62 9.18 -1.40
C PRO A 311 11.42 8.79 -2.27
N LEU A 312 10.33 8.32 -1.67
CA LEU A 312 9.11 7.88 -2.37
C LEU A 312 8.09 9.01 -2.51
N ILE A 313 8.15 10.03 -1.65
CA ILE A 313 7.25 11.19 -1.70
C ILE A 313 7.79 12.17 -2.73
N THR A 314 7.15 12.21 -3.89
CA THR A 314 7.62 13.02 -5.04
C THR A 314 6.96 14.38 -5.12
N ALA A 315 5.80 14.56 -4.48
CA ALA A 315 5.10 15.83 -4.43
C ALA A 315 4.19 15.95 -3.21
N THR A 316 3.87 17.19 -2.84
CA THR A 316 2.77 17.54 -1.94
C THR A 316 1.78 18.42 -2.67
N ALA A 317 0.50 18.35 -2.31
CA ALA A 317 -0.57 19.12 -2.91
C ALA A 317 -1.53 19.65 -1.85
N LYS A 318 -2.16 20.80 -2.08
CA LYS A 318 -3.34 21.23 -1.33
C LYS A 318 -4.57 20.45 -1.79
N LEU A 319 -5.64 20.52 -1.01
CA LEU A 319 -6.88 19.80 -1.32
C LEU A 319 -7.50 20.23 -2.67
N ASP A 320 -7.45 21.51 -2.99
CA ASP A 320 -7.94 22.09 -4.23
C ASP A 320 -7.09 21.77 -5.47
N GLU A 321 -5.82 21.43 -5.27
CA GLU A 321 -4.91 21.00 -6.35
C GLU A 321 -5.02 19.49 -6.64
N THR A 322 -5.68 18.74 -5.77
CA THR A 322 -5.64 17.27 -5.79
C THR A 322 -6.31 16.69 -7.05
N ALA A 323 -7.39 17.30 -7.55
CA ALA A 323 -8.04 16.83 -8.78
C ALA A 323 -7.08 16.84 -9.98
N GLN A 324 -6.25 17.90 -10.12
CA GLN A 324 -5.24 17.99 -11.18
C GLN A 324 -4.17 16.88 -11.04
N TRP A 325 -3.80 16.51 -9.81
CA TRP A 325 -2.89 15.39 -9.57
C TRP A 325 -3.48 14.05 -9.97
N PHE A 326 -4.79 13.86 -9.76
CA PHE A 326 -5.48 12.66 -10.27
C PHE A 326 -5.40 12.57 -11.79
N ASP A 327 -5.68 13.66 -12.52
CA ASP A 327 -5.58 13.69 -13.99
C ASP A 327 -4.15 13.37 -14.46
N ARG A 328 -3.13 13.98 -13.84
CA ARG A 328 -1.71 13.75 -14.14
C ARG A 328 -1.30 12.29 -13.89
N LEU A 329 -1.64 11.74 -12.73
CA LEU A 329 -1.34 10.35 -12.37
C LEU A 329 -2.09 9.35 -13.25
N TYR A 330 -3.34 9.65 -13.60
CA TYR A 330 -4.13 8.83 -14.51
C TYR A 330 -3.57 8.85 -15.95
N ALA A 331 -3.01 9.98 -16.38
CA ALA A 331 -2.29 10.11 -17.66
C ALA A 331 -0.90 9.43 -17.64
N GLY A 332 -0.47 8.87 -16.51
CA GLY A 332 0.82 8.17 -16.39
C GLY A 332 2.02 9.11 -16.27
N GLU A 333 1.90 10.19 -15.51
CA GLU A 333 2.99 11.16 -15.31
C GLU A 333 4.28 10.50 -14.86
N LYS A 334 5.33 10.71 -15.62
CA LYS A 334 6.67 10.14 -15.34
C LYS A 334 7.30 10.80 -14.11
N GLY A 335 7.91 9.98 -13.26
CA GLY A 335 8.62 10.44 -12.06
C GLY A 335 7.72 10.70 -10.86
N ALA A 336 6.39 10.70 -11.00
CA ALA A 336 5.48 10.76 -9.88
C ALA A 336 5.36 9.36 -9.25
N MET A 337 5.61 9.26 -7.93
CA MET A 337 5.51 7.98 -7.20
C MET A 337 4.46 8.05 -6.08
N LYS A 338 4.62 8.98 -5.15
CA LYS A 338 3.64 9.28 -4.11
C LYS A 338 3.41 10.79 -4.03
N VAL A 339 2.15 11.17 -4.08
CA VAL A 339 1.70 12.54 -3.82
C VAL A 339 0.97 12.57 -2.49
N ILE A 340 1.38 13.46 -1.60
CA ILE A 340 0.74 13.66 -0.30
C ILE A 340 -0.14 14.91 -0.36
N VAL A 341 -1.43 14.71 -0.17
CA VAL A 341 -2.42 15.78 -0.04
C VAL A 341 -2.41 16.31 1.38
N LYS A 342 -2.42 17.63 1.53
CA LYS A 342 -2.49 18.35 2.83
C LYS A 342 -3.81 19.11 2.90
N PRO A 343 -4.91 18.51 3.39
CA PRO A 343 -6.25 19.06 3.28
C PRO A 343 -6.47 20.35 4.06
N ASN A 344 -5.66 20.58 5.10
CA ASN A 344 -5.72 21.77 5.96
C ASN A 344 -4.54 22.72 5.75
N ALA A 345 -3.74 22.55 4.67
CA ALA A 345 -2.73 23.55 4.33
C ALA A 345 -3.39 24.84 3.82
N VAL A 346 -2.95 25.97 4.36
CA VAL A 346 -3.40 27.32 4.02
C VAL A 346 -2.70 27.81 2.76
#